data_2bcce7983887ca2863688a1d5e7709fd
#
_entry.id   2bcce7983887ca2863688a1d5e7709fd
#
_cell.length_a   1.000
_cell.length_b   1.000
_cell.length_c   1.000
_cell.angle_alpha   90.00
_cell.angle_beta   90.00
_cell.angle_gamma   90.00
#
_symmetry.space_group_name_H-M   'P 1'
#
loop_
_entity.id
_entity.type
_entity.pdbx_description
1 polymer ?
#
loop_
_entity_poly.entity_id
_entity_poly.type
_entity_poly.pdbx_seq_one_letter_code
_entity_poly.pdbx_strand_id
1 'polypeptide(L)'
;MIRVRLLLSIQMTCFCFGIEQVSPPWGFTFTQWDGDPLDVIVYIPVGAHKNTKILMVIPGASRDTQRFHASWLSFAKEDTFAVVTIGANKKYFPDEYSYNAGNVITPKGKSVDNSLWLFTAIEKVFQSVKNRYGFEANKFYLFGHSAGGGFVHRYMLFMPNAPVEKAVSANPAFVTLPDKSEDYPFGLKNISINSAMMRRWLESDLGIFLGANDLGP
;
A
#
# COMPACT_ATOMS: atom_id res chain seq x y z
N MET A 1 -53.33 -48.87 3.49
CA MET A 1 -52.56 -47.98 2.62
C MET A 1 -51.98 -46.91 3.52
N ILE A 2 -50.70 -47.07 3.93
CA ILE A 2 -49.98 -46.14 4.79
C ILE A 2 -49.12 -45.27 3.86
N ARG A 3 -49.41 -43.97 3.83
CA ARG A 3 -48.58 -42.96 3.09
C ARG A 3 -47.47 -42.50 4.02
N VAL A 4 -46.24 -42.92 3.72
CA VAL A 4 -45.01 -42.38 4.31
C VAL A 4 -44.71 -41.05 3.62
N ARG A 5 -44.77 -39.92 4.35
CA ARG A 5 -44.24 -38.62 3.91
C ARG A 5 -42.78 -38.55 4.25
N LEU A 6 -41.95 -38.59 3.25
CA LEU A 6 -40.50 -38.32 3.36
C LEU A 6 -40.30 -36.80 3.50
N LEU A 7 -39.97 -36.32 4.69
CA LEU A 7 -39.54 -34.95 4.94
C LEU A 7 -38.05 -34.89 4.57
N LEU A 8 -37.69 -34.32 3.38
CA LEU A 8 -36.36 -33.91 3.09
C LEU A 8 -36.05 -32.64 3.90
N SER A 9 -35.27 -32.75 4.95
CA SER A 9 -34.64 -31.61 5.61
C SER A 9 -33.46 -31.16 4.77
N ILE A 10 -33.62 -30.06 4.03
CA ILE A 10 -32.50 -29.35 3.43
C ILE A 10 -31.71 -28.68 4.56
N GLN A 11 -30.64 -29.31 4.98
CA GLN A 11 -29.62 -28.64 5.81
C GLN A 11 -28.88 -27.62 4.94
N MET A 12 -29.32 -26.38 5.07
CA MET A 12 -28.57 -25.23 4.51
C MET A 12 -27.32 -25.04 5.37
N THR A 13 -26.22 -25.67 4.98
CA THR A 13 -24.91 -25.41 5.53
C THR A 13 -24.53 -23.97 5.17
N CYS A 14 -24.70 -23.09 6.14
CA CYS A 14 -24.17 -21.73 6.07
C CYS A 14 -22.63 -21.85 6.06
N PHE A 15 -22.02 -21.78 4.89
CA PHE A 15 -20.56 -21.59 4.78
C PHE A 15 -20.26 -20.16 5.26
N CYS A 16 -20.03 -20.02 6.55
CA CYS A 16 -19.33 -18.86 7.06
C CYS A 16 -17.88 -18.95 6.50
N PHE A 17 -17.60 -18.23 5.43
CA PHE A 17 -16.23 -17.94 5.04
C PHE A 17 -15.63 -17.07 6.16
N GLY A 18 -15.04 -17.72 7.15
CA GLY A 18 -14.20 -17.06 8.14
C GLY A 18 -12.97 -16.53 7.43
N ILE A 19 -12.53 -15.33 7.81
CA ILE A 19 -11.22 -14.84 7.40
C ILE A 19 -10.19 -15.85 7.91
N GLU A 20 -9.32 -16.34 7.03
CA GLU A 20 -8.24 -17.25 7.39
C GLU A 20 -7.34 -16.54 8.41
N GLN A 21 -7.33 -17.03 9.65
CA GLN A 21 -6.47 -16.49 10.70
C GLN A 21 -5.03 -16.91 10.41
N VAL A 22 -4.25 -15.95 9.97
CA VAL A 22 -2.85 -16.15 9.64
C VAL A 22 -1.99 -15.78 10.85
N SER A 23 -1.38 -16.79 11.51
CA SER A 23 -0.38 -16.55 12.55
C SER A 23 0.89 -15.96 11.93
N PRO A 24 1.59 -15.00 12.61
CA PRO A 24 2.69 -14.23 12.03
C PRO A 24 3.98 -15.03 11.82
N PRO A 25 4.87 -14.58 10.89
CA PRO A 25 4.63 -13.65 9.81
C PRO A 25 4.49 -14.36 8.47
N TRP A 26 3.38 -14.17 7.77
CA TRP A 26 3.22 -14.70 6.42
C TRP A 26 3.73 -13.69 5.40
N GLY A 27 4.82 -14.06 4.74
CA GLY A 27 5.33 -13.36 3.58
C GLY A 27 5.05 -14.16 2.31
N PHE A 28 4.76 -13.46 1.23
CA PHE A 28 4.72 -14.04 -0.11
C PHE A 28 5.35 -13.08 -1.11
N THR A 29 5.87 -13.64 -2.20
CA THR A 29 6.36 -12.85 -3.32
C THR A 29 5.18 -12.52 -4.23
N PHE A 30 4.92 -11.22 -4.43
CA PHE A 30 3.88 -10.74 -5.31
C PHE A 30 4.45 -10.47 -6.71
N THR A 31 3.86 -11.14 -7.72
CA THR A 31 4.28 -11.05 -9.13
C THR A 31 3.11 -10.74 -10.09
N GLN A 32 1.93 -10.39 -9.56
CA GLN A 32 0.71 -10.16 -10.35
C GLN A 32 0.62 -8.72 -10.85
N TRP A 33 1.72 -8.22 -11.42
CA TRP A 33 1.83 -6.92 -12.08
C TRP A 33 2.96 -6.97 -13.12
N ASP A 34 3.15 -5.92 -13.91
CA ASP A 34 4.06 -5.96 -15.06
C ASP A 34 5.53 -5.66 -14.70
N GLY A 35 5.80 -5.26 -13.47
CA GLY A 35 7.15 -4.99 -12.98
C GLY A 35 7.76 -6.12 -12.15
N ASP A 36 8.88 -5.82 -11.50
CA ASP A 36 9.67 -6.77 -10.72
C ASP A 36 8.94 -7.26 -9.46
N PRO A 37 9.30 -8.46 -8.94
CA PRO A 37 8.67 -9.05 -7.76
C PRO A 37 8.76 -8.17 -6.52
N LEU A 38 7.67 -8.16 -5.72
CA LEU A 38 7.59 -7.49 -4.43
C LEU A 38 7.46 -8.50 -3.30
N ASP A 39 8.09 -8.22 -2.15
CA ASP A 39 7.93 -8.99 -0.94
C ASP A 39 6.75 -8.42 -0.14
N VAL A 40 5.73 -9.22 0.13
CA VAL A 40 4.55 -8.79 0.88
C VAL A 40 4.45 -9.58 2.17
N ILE A 41 4.39 -8.86 3.30
CA ILE A 41 4.14 -9.45 4.63
C ILE A 41 2.76 -9.00 5.11
N VAL A 42 1.96 -9.96 5.58
CA VAL A 42 0.59 -9.72 6.04
C VAL A 42 0.44 -10.18 7.48
N TYR A 43 -0.17 -9.36 8.30
CA TYR A 43 -0.65 -9.72 9.64
C TYR A 43 -2.16 -9.47 9.72
N ILE A 44 -2.89 -10.45 10.20
CA ILE A 44 -4.34 -10.39 10.42
C ILE A 44 -4.59 -10.65 11.90
N PRO A 45 -5.10 -9.68 12.68
CA PRO A 45 -5.33 -9.85 14.10
C PRO A 45 -6.49 -10.79 14.39
N VAL A 46 -6.46 -11.40 15.57
CA VAL A 46 -7.63 -12.13 16.09
C VAL A 46 -8.82 -11.18 16.19
N GLY A 47 -9.99 -11.63 15.77
CA GLY A 47 -11.20 -10.79 15.69
C GLY A 47 -11.36 -10.01 14.39
N ALA A 48 -10.43 -10.15 13.46
CA ALA A 48 -10.60 -9.57 12.12
C ALA A 48 -11.84 -10.16 11.41
N HIS A 49 -12.48 -9.32 10.61
CA HIS A 49 -13.67 -9.69 9.82
C HIS A 49 -13.55 -9.06 8.41
N LYS A 50 -14.45 -9.40 7.51
CA LYS A 50 -14.41 -9.00 6.10
C LYS A 50 -14.26 -7.48 5.86
N ASN A 51 -14.75 -6.64 6.77
CA ASN A 51 -14.63 -5.17 6.71
C ASN A 51 -13.51 -4.62 7.62
N THR A 52 -12.63 -5.46 8.13
CA THR A 52 -11.48 -5.00 8.93
C THR A 52 -10.64 -4.02 8.12
N LYS A 53 -10.23 -2.93 8.75
CA LYS A 53 -9.36 -1.91 8.14
C LYS A 53 -8.02 -2.51 7.75
N ILE A 54 -7.47 -2.08 6.64
CA ILE A 54 -6.17 -2.53 6.12
C ILE A 54 -5.21 -1.36 6.10
N LEU A 55 -4.10 -1.48 6.81
CA LEU A 55 -2.97 -0.55 6.75
C LEU A 55 -1.90 -1.11 5.82
N MET A 56 -1.60 -0.38 4.75
CA MET A 56 -0.48 -0.67 3.86
C MET A 56 0.72 0.15 4.28
N VAL A 57 1.88 -0.51 4.46
CA VAL A 57 3.11 0.09 5.00
C VAL A 57 4.22 0.03 3.97
N ILE A 58 4.83 1.19 3.69
CA ILE A 58 5.96 1.33 2.77
C ILE A 58 7.24 1.60 3.59
N PRO A 59 8.24 0.69 3.54
CA PRO A 59 9.48 0.81 4.26
C PRO A 59 10.32 2.04 3.88
N GLY A 60 11.23 2.44 4.77
CA GLY A 60 12.24 3.45 4.48
C GLY A 60 13.37 2.94 3.56
N ALA A 61 14.45 3.72 3.44
CA ALA A 61 15.59 3.44 2.55
C ALA A 61 16.33 2.13 2.87
N SER A 62 16.25 1.64 4.10
CA SER A 62 16.81 0.34 4.47
C SER A 62 16.16 -0.82 3.72
N ARG A 63 14.90 -0.68 3.31
CA ARG A 63 14.05 -1.74 2.71
C ARG A 63 13.80 -2.90 3.67
N ASP A 64 13.96 -2.68 4.98
CA ASP A 64 13.73 -3.69 6.01
C ASP A 64 12.23 -3.90 6.24
N THR A 65 11.64 -4.73 5.38
CA THR A 65 10.20 -5.00 5.38
C THR A 65 9.74 -5.60 6.71
N GLN A 66 10.55 -6.48 7.32
CA GLN A 66 10.20 -7.15 8.58
C GLN A 66 10.18 -6.18 9.75
N ARG A 67 11.19 -5.31 9.87
CA ARG A 67 11.25 -4.30 10.94
C ARG A 67 10.07 -3.33 10.85
N PHE A 68 9.77 -2.82 9.63
CA PHE A 68 8.63 -1.93 9.43
C PHE A 68 7.30 -2.62 9.71
N HIS A 69 7.16 -3.89 9.34
CA HIS A 69 5.99 -4.69 9.67
C HIS A 69 5.82 -4.86 11.19
N ALA A 70 6.88 -5.28 11.88
CA ALA A 70 6.87 -5.54 13.32
C ALA A 70 6.50 -4.30 14.15
N SER A 71 6.87 -3.09 13.70
CA SER A 71 6.56 -1.86 14.42
C SER A 71 5.05 -1.54 14.53
N TRP A 72 4.21 -2.20 13.73
CA TRP A 72 2.76 -2.00 13.73
C TRP A 72 1.97 -3.08 14.47
N LEU A 73 2.60 -4.22 14.83
CA LEU A 73 1.86 -5.39 15.33
C LEU A 73 1.15 -5.15 16.66
N SER A 74 1.73 -4.36 17.58
CA SER A 74 1.09 -4.04 18.86
C SER A 74 -0.19 -3.23 18.64
N PHE A 75 -0.12 -2.18 17.84
CA PHE A 75 -1.26 -1.34 17.48
C PHE A 75 -2.33 -2.12 16.71
N ALA A 76 -1.90 -2.98 15.79
CA ALA A 76 -2.81 -3.81 15.01
C ALA A 76 -3.60 -4.80 15.86
N LYS A 77 -2.99 -5.33 16.93
CA LYS A 77 -3.68 -6.18 17.93
C LYS A 77 -4.68 -5.39 18.74
N GLU A 78 -4.28 -4.21 19.21
CA GLU A 78 -5.11 -3.36 20.09
C GLU A 78 -6.35 -2.85 19.34
N ASP A 79 -6.14 -2.29 18.15
CA ASP A 79 -7.20 -1.61 17.37
C ASP A 79 -7.85 -2.49 16.29
N THR A 80 -7.49 -3.75 16.21
CA THR A 80 -8.06 -4.75 15.29
C THR A 80 -8.03 -4.29 13.82
N PHE A 81 -6.84 -4.04 13.26
CA PHE A 81 -6.64 -3.80 11.83
C PHE A 81 -5.58 -4.72 11.22
N ALA A 82 -5.72 -5.05 9.94
CA ALA A 82 -4.72 -5.83 9.22
C ALA A 82 -3.55 -4.95 8.77
N VAL A 83 -2.33 -5.49 8.82
CA VAL A 83 -1.12 -4.81 8.35
C VAL A 83 -0.57 -5.53 7.13
N VAL A 84 -0.34 -4.78 6.06
CA VAL A 84 0.27 -5.26 4.80
C VAL A 84 1.51 -4.43 4.54
N THR A 85 2.69 -5.02 4.69
CA THR A 85 3.94 -4.31 4.41
C THR A 85 4.50 -4.75 3.07
N ILE A 86 4.83 -3.78 2.21
CA ILE A 86 5.26 -4.01 0.83
C ILE A 86 6.75 -3.69 0.73
N GLY A 87 7.54 -4.72 0.49
CA GLY A 87 8.99 -4.65 0.29
C GLY A 87 9.37 -4.60 -1.19
N ALA A 88 10.05 -3.53 -1.58
CA ALA A 88 10.68 -3.40 -2.88
C ALA A 88 12.18 -3.68 -2.73
N ASN A 89 12.61 -4.91 -3.04
CA ASN A 89 13.97 -5.38 -2.84
C ASN A 89 14.98 -4.55 -3.64
N LYS A 90 16.10 -4.14 -3.02
CA LYS A 90 17.17 -3.36 -3.67
C LYS A 90 17.77 -4.02 -4.92
N LYS A 91 17.66 -5.33 -5.04
CA LYS A 91 18.08 -6.06 -6.24
C LYS A 91 17.31 -5.60 -7.49
N TYR A 92 16.02 -5.30 -7.33
CA TYR A 92 15.12 -4.92 -8.42
C TYR A 92 14.84 -3.41 -8.44
N PHE A 93 14.89 -2.77 -7.27
CA PHE A 93 14.63 -1.34 -7.08
C PHE A 93 15.85 -0.66 -6.42
N PRO A 94 16.99 -0.54 -7.15
CA PRO A 94 18.29 -0.21 -6.56
C PRO A 94 18.40 1.25 -6.06
N ASP A 95 17.68 2.18 -6.66
CA ASP A 95 17.83 3.62 -6.44
C ASP A 95 16.51 4.30 -6.02
N GLU A 96 16.56 5.61 -5.80
CA GLU A 96 15.40 6.41 -5.46
C GLU A 96 14.38 6.49 -6.60
N TYR A 97 14.80 6.52 -7.85
CA TYR A 97 13.92 6.61 -9.01
C TYR A 97 13.05 5.38 -9.13
N SER A 98 13.65 4.21 -8.99
CA SER A 98 12.94 2.93 -9.05
C SER A 98 12.09 2.65 -7.81
N TYR A 99 12.40 3.29 -6.66
CA TYR A 99 11.68 3.10 -5.42
C TYR A 99 10.78 4.25 -5.01
N ASN A 100 11.33 5.20 -4.21
CA ASN A 100 10.50 6.22 -3.57
C ASN A 100 10.02 7.32 -4.52
N ALA A 101 10.60 7.40 -5.72
CA ALA A 101 10.05 8.17 -6.84
C ALA A 101 9.08 7.35 -7.72
N GLY A 102 8.76 6.09 -7.33
CA GLY A 102 7.69 5.30 -7.92
C GLY A 102 7.95 4.71 -9.28
N ASN A 103 9.18 4.76 -9.79
CA ASN A 103 9.57 4.32 -11.13
C ASN A 103 8.84 5.08 -12.27
N VAL A 104 8.55 6.36 -12.06
CA VAL A 104 7.84 7.20 -13.05
C VAL A 104 8.75 7.61 -14.20
N ILE A 105 10.01 7.89 -13.88
CA ILE A 105 11.08 8.16 -14.83
C ILE A 105 12.34 7.40 -14.43
N THR A 106 13.20 7.14 -15.41
CA THR A 106 14.55 6.61 -15.16
C THR A 106 15.48 7.71 -14.62
N PRO A 107 16.64 7.37 -14.02
CA PRO A 107 17.65 8.35 -13.62
C PRO A 107 18.15 9.27 -14.77
N LYS A 108 17.94 8.86 -16.02
CA LYS A 108 18.25 9.65 -17.23
C LYS A 108 17.07 10.51 -17.70
N GLY A 109 16.01 10.63 -16.91
CA GLY A 109 14.83 11.45 -17.22
C GLY A 109 13.88 10.85 -18.28
N LYS A 110 14.07 9.59 -18.68
CA LYS A 110 13.17 8.92 -19.63
C LYS A 110 11.90 8.45 -18.88
N SER A 111 10.71 8.79 -19.41
CA SER A 111 9.43 8.30 -18.87
C SER A 111 9.34 6.78 -18.93
N VAL A 112 8.76 6.20 -17.90
CA VAL A 112 8.46 4.78 -17.77
C VAL A 112 6.95 4.58 -17.97
N ASP A 113 6.57 3.47 -18.61
CA ASP A 113 5.16 3.11 -18.76
C ASP A 113 4.50 2.96 -17.38
N ASN A 114 3.26 3.45 -17.24
CA ASN A 114 2.57 3.47 -15.97
C ASN A 114 2.22 2.06 -15.44
N SER A 115 2.16 1.05 -16.29
CA SER A 115 2.00 -0.34 -15.86
C SER A 115 3.20 -0.86 -15.05
N LEU A 116 4.38 -0.24 -15.26
CA LEU A 116 5.64 -0.53 -14.56
C LEU A 116 5.92 0.40 -13.37
N TRP A 117 5.04 1.37 -13.10
CA TRP A 117 5.20 2.22 -11.92
C TRP A 117 5.01 1.41 -10.65
N LEU A 118 5.92 1.54 -9.71
CA LEU A 118 5.77 0.91 -8.40
C LEU A 118 4.49 1.39 -7.69
N PHE A 119 4.02 2.58 -8.00
CA PHE A 119 2.73 3.09 -7.54
C PHE A 119 1.56 2.22 -7.99
N THR A 120 1.54 1.77 -9.24
CA THR A 120 0.48 0.89 -9.78
C THR A 120 0.43 -0.47 -9.06
N ALA A 121 1.57 -0.98 -8.60
CA ALA A 121 1.63 -2.23 -7.86
C ALA A 121 0.87 -2.19 -6.53
N ILE A 122 0.80 -1.03 -5.85
CA ILE A 122 0.16 -0.90 -4.54
C ILE A 122 -1.31 -1.31 -4.58
N GLU A 123 -2.06 -0.83 -5.56
CA GLU A 123 -3.46 -1.20 -5.71
C GLU A 123 -3.64 -2.68 -6.07
N LYS A 124 -2.74 -3.21 -6.91
CA LYS A 124 -2.75 -4.64 -7.27
C LYS A 124 -2.45 -5.54 -6.06
N VAL A 125 -1.51 -5.13 -5.18
CA VAL A 125 -1.25 -5.83 -3.90
C VAL A 125 -2.48 -5.77 -3.00
N PHE A 126 -3.13 -4.60 -2.87
CA PHE A 126 -4.36 -4.48 -2.09
C PHE A 126 -5.46 -5.43 -2.57
N GLN A 127 -5.71 -5.50 -3.88
CA GLN A 127 -6.70 -6.43 -4.43
C GLN A 127 -6.30 -7.90 -4.21
N SER A 128 -5.03 -8.24 -4.37
CA SER A 128 -4.52 -9.59 -4.12
C SER A 128 -4.71 -10.01 -2.67
N VAL A 129 -4.42 -9.12 -1.71
CA VAL A 129 -4.63 -9.36 -0.27
C VAL A 129 -6.12 -9.55 0.04
N LYS A 130 -6.99 -8.69 -0.51
CA LYS A 130 -8.45 -8.83 -0.35
C LYS A 130 -8.94 -10.19 -0.83
N ASN A 131 -8.56 -10.58 -2.03
CA ASN A 131 -9.00 -11.84 -2.64
C ASN A 131 -8.45 -13.04 -1.86
N ARG A 132 -7.20 -12.97 -1.41
CA ARG A 132 -6.54 -14.07 -0.71
C ARG A 132 -7.11 -14.33 0.68
N TYR A 133 -7.47 -13.27 1.42
CA TYR A 133 -7.88 -13.38 2.82
C TYR A 133 -9.37 -13.05 3.07
N GLY A 134 -10.15 -12.82 2.02
CA GLY A 134 -11.59 -12.62 2.13
C GLY A 134 -12.01 -11.22 2.64
N PHE A 135 -11.17 -10.20 2.47
CA PHE A 135 -11.55 -8.83 2.84
C PHE A 135 -12.49 -8.19 1.81
N GLU A 136 -13.49 -7.46 2.30
CA GLU A 136 -14.42 -6.66 1.50
C GLU A 136 -14.15 -5.15 1.61
N ALA A 137 -13.11 -4.74 2.32
CA ALA A 137 -12.74 -3.33 2.46
C ALA A 137 -12.57 -2.67 1.08
N ASN A 138 -13.21 -1.51 0.88
CA ASN A 138 -13.14 -0.78 -0.39
C ASN A 138 -11.96 0.19 -0.47
N LYS A 139 -11.37 0.53 0.67
CA LYS A 139 -10.25 1.44 0.81
C LYS A 139 -9.22 0.91 1.79
N PHE A 140 -8.01 1.45 1.71
CA PHE A 140 -6.92 1.15 2.63
C PHE A 140 -6.31 2.43 3.22
N TYR A 141 -5.65 2.28 4.36
CA TYR A 141 -4.79 3.30 4.95
C TYR A 141 -3.37 3.10 4.42
N LEU A 142 -2.66 4.18 4.14
CA LEU A 142 -1.30 4.11 3.59
C LEU A 142 -0.34 4.86 4.50
N PHE A 143 0.73 4.20 4.92
CA PHE A 143 1.79 4.77 5.76
C PHE A 143 3.16 4.55 5.13
N GLY A 144 4.00 5.56 5.20
CA GLY A 144 5.41 5.44 4.87
C GLY A 144 6.28 6.34 5.74
N HIS A 145 7.49 5.90 6.05
CA HIS A 145 8.48 6.65 6.81
C HIS A 145 9.76 6.84 6.01
N SER A 146 10.41 7.99 6.13
CA SER A 146 11.66 8.32 5.43
C SER A 146 11.50 8.20 3.91
N ALA A 147 12.27 7.36 3.22
CA ALA A 147 12.06 7.10 1.79
C ALA A 147 10.64 6.59 1.49
N GLY A 148 10.05 5.77 2.39
CA GLY A 148 8.64 5.35 2.29
C GLY A 148 7.67 6.53 2.45
N GLY A 149 7.99 7.53 3.27
CA GLY A 149 7.25 8.78 3.38
C GLY A 149 7.25 9.55 2.06
N GLY A 150 8.43 9.68 1.44
CA GLY A 150 8.56 10.26 0.11
C GLY A 150 7.77 9.49 -0.97
N PHE A 151 7.72 8.16 -0.88
CA PHE A 151 6.88 7.32 -1.73
C PHE A 151 5.40 7.66 -1.57
N VAL A 152 4.90 7.66 -0.31
CA VAL A 152 3.48 7.94 -0.02
C VAL A 152 3.07 9.31 -0.51
N HIS A 153 3.89 10.33 -0.27
CA HIS A 153 3.66 11.70 -0.75
C HIS A 153 3.44 11.74 -2.26
N ARG A 154 4.31 11.07 -3.04
CA ARG A 154 4.22 11.02 -4.50
C ARG A 154 3.11 10.11 -5.00
N TYR A 155 2.88 8.98 -4.31
CA TYR A 155 1.78 8.09 -4.62
C TYR A 155 0.45 8.84 -4.68
N MET A 156 0.17 9.68 -3.68
CA MET A 156 -1.06 10.47 -3.62
C MET A 156 -1.17 11.48 -4.78
N LEU A 157 -0.05 11.96 -5.30
CA LEU A 157 -0.01 12.84 -6.47
C LEU A 157 -0.28 12.10 -7.78
N PHE A 158 0.39 10.95 -7.97
CA PHE A 158 0.34 10.21 -9.24
C PHE A 158 -0.87 9.28 -9.36
N MET A 159 -1.44 8.86 -8.22
CA MET A 159 -2.57 7.93 -8.14
C MET A 159 -3.82 8.59 -7.53
N PRO A 160 -4.36 9.67 -8.16
CA PRO A 160 -5.40 10.49 -7.56
C PRO A 160 -6.76 9.79 -7.40
N ASN A 161 -6.94 8.62 -8.01
CA ASN A 161 -8.14 7.81 -7.92
C ASN A 161 -7.93 6.53 -7.08
N ALA A 162 -6.74 6.37 -6.47
CA ALA A 162 -6.45 5.22 -5.64
C ALA A 162 -7.43 5.13 -4.46
N PRO A 163 -7.83 3.92 -4.06
CA PRO A 163 -8.79 3.72 -2.97
C PRO A 163 -8.14 3.91 -1.59
N VAL A 164 -7.49 5.05 -1.39
CA VAL A 164 -6.89 5.43 -0.12
C VAL A 164 -7.94 6.12 0.76
N GLU A 165 -8.07 5.67 2.00
CA GLU A 165 -8.92 6.34 3.01
C GLU A 165 -8.17 7.51 3.62
N LYS A 166 -6.95 7.26 4.10
CA LYS A 166 -6.00 8.26 4.62
C LYS A 166 -4.59 7.82 4.33
N ALA A 167 -3.71 8.79 4.10
CA ALA A 167 -2.30 8.56 3.89
C ALA A 167 -1.44 9.35 4.90
N VAL A 168 -0.35 8.77 5.34
CA VAL A 168 0.63 9.42 6.22
C VAL A 168 2.02 9.29 5.62
N SER A 169 2.61 10.44 5.33
CA SER A 169 4.01 10.60 4.95
C SER A 169 4.79 11.08 6.19
N ALA A 170 5.47 10.15 6.88
CA ALA A 170 6.22 10.46 8.10
C ALA A 170 7.69 10.68 7.79
N ASN A 171 8.24 11.82 8.24
CA ASN A 171 9.63 12.22 8.04
C ASN A 171 10.14 11.90 6.63
N PRO A 172 9.46 12.37 5.56
CA PRO A 172 9.92 12.10 4.21
C PRO A 172 11.33 12.67 4.01
N ALA A 173 12.24 11.87 3.45
CA ALA A 173 13.61 12.31 3.19
C ALA A 173 13.64 13.57 2.32
N PHE A 174 12.69 13.68 1.40
CA PHE A 174 12.39 14.88 0.60
C PHE A 174 10.98 14.75 0.02
N VAL A 175 10.38 15.89 -0.30
CA VAL A 175 9.06 16.01 -0.93
C VAL A 175 9.19 16.49 -2.37
N THR A 176 8.18 16.25 -3.18
CA THR A 176 8.07 16.84 -4.51
C THR A 176 7.29 18.14 -4.39
N LEU A 177 7.89 19.23 -4.81
CA LEU A 177 7.23 20.54 -4.85
C LEU A 177 6.35 20.64 -6.11
N PRO A 178 5.24 21.39 -6.07
CA PRO A 178 4.40 21.66 -7.24
C PRO A 178 5.07 22.69 -8.18
N ASP A 179 6.37 22.52 -8.41
CA ASP A 179 7.21 23.41 -9.21
C ASP A 179 7.64 22.72 -10.51
N LYS A 180 7.29 23.34 -11.64
CA LYS A 180 7.63 22.85 -12.97
C LYS A 180 9.01 23.32 -13.46
N SER A 181 9.72 24.16 -12.70
CA SER A 181 11.10 24.54 -13.00
C SER A 181 12.11 23.53 -12.49
N GLU A 182 11.77 22.80 -11.43
CA GLU A 182 12.60 21.79 -10.78
C GLU A 182 12.39 20.40 -11.37
N ASP A 183 13.49 19.67 -11.52
CA ASP A 183 13.46 18.30 -12.03
C ASP A 183 12.80 17.33 -11.02
N TYR A 184 12.09 16.32 -11.52
CA TYR A 184 11.59 15.23 -10.72
C TYR A 184 12.75 14.37 -10.17
N PRO A 185 12.77 13.95 -8.91
CA PRO A 185 11.63 13.90 -7.98
C PRO A 185 11.48 15.09 -7.03
N PHE A 186 12.26 16.16 -7.15
CA PHE A 186 12.16 17.36 -6.29
C PHE A 186 11.06 18.31 -6.75
N GLY A 187 10.82 18.40 -8.05
CA GLY A 187 9.74 19.16 -8.68
C GLY A 187 9.00 18.33 -9.74
N LEU A 188 8.33 19.02 -10.65
CA LEU A 188 7.43 18.42 -11.65
C LEU A 188 7.85 18.75 -13.10
N LYS A 189 9.07 19.18 -13.33
CA LYS A 189 9.58 19.44 -14.68
C LYS A 189 9.55 18.17 -15.51
N ASN A 190 9.00 18.26 -16.71
CA ASN A 190 8.82 17.15 -17.64
C ASN A 190 7.90 16.02 -17.14
N ILE A 191 7.14 16.25 -16.06
CA ILE A 191 6.16 15.31 -15.54
C ILE A 191 4.76 15.77 -15.96
N SER A 192 3.98 14.88 -16.53
CA SER A 192 2.61 15.15 -16.99
C SER A 192 1.62 15.11 -15.82
N ILE A 193 1.56 16.22 -15.05
CA ILE A 193 0.53 16.44 -14.02
C ILE A 193 -0.37 17.58 -14.50
N ASN A 194 -1.66 17.29 -14.64
CA ASN A 194 -2.67 18.28 -14.99
C ASN A 194 -3.28 18.94 -13.75
N SER A 195 -4.03 20.02 -13.96
CA SER A 195 -4.63 20.80 -12.88
C SER A 195 -5.61 19.99 -12.02
N ALA A 196 -6.31 19.00 -12.61
CA ALA A 196 -7.25 18.16 -11.87
C ALA A 196 -6.52 17.19 -10.94
N MET A 197 -5.41 16.59 -11.39
CA MET A 197 -4.55 15.75 -10.54
C MET A 197 -3.96 16.56 -9.38
N MET A 198 -3.43 17.76 -9.68
CA MET A 198 -2.89 18.65 -8.66
C MET A 198 -3.93 19.02 -7.62
N ARG A 199 -5.15 19.38 -8.04
CA ARG A 199 -6.24 19.72 -7.13
C ARG A 199 -6.58 18.54 -6.22
N ARG A 200 -6.78 17.34 -6.79
CA ARG A 200 -7.10 16.14 -6.01
C ARG A 200 -6.02 15.79 -5.00
N TRP A 201 -4.75 15.98 -5.37
CA TRP A 201 -3.64 15.78 -4.45
C TRP A 201 -3.69 16.75 -3.27
N LEU A 202 -3.90 18.05 -3.53
CA LEU A 202 -4.00 19.07 -2.48
C LEU A 202 -5.24 18.92 -1.60
N GLU A 203 -6.32 18.33 -2.13
CA GLU A 203 -7.58 18.06 -1.41
C GLU A 203 -7.58 16.65 -0.78
N SER A 204 -6.52 15.84 -0.98
CA SER A 204 -6.46 14.47 -0.47
C SER A 204 -6.25 14.43 1.04
N ASP A 205 -6.69 13.32 1.67
CA ASP A 205 -6.48 13.07 3.10
C ASP A 205 -5.04 12.56 3.36
N LEU A 206 -4.07 13.41 3.02
CA LEU A 206 -2.63 13.19 3.20
C LEU A 206 -2.11 14.02 4.37
N GLY A 207 -1.68 13.36 5.46
CA GLY A 207 -0.92 13.96 6.53
C GLY A 207 0.59 13.88 6.28
N ILE A 208 1.30 15.00 6.43
CA ILE A 208 2.76 15.02 6.43
C ILE A 208 3.22 15.31 7.85
N PHE A 209 3.97 14.38 8.44
CA PHE A 209 4.46 14.48 9.80
C PHE A 209 5.98 14.65 9.79
N LEU A 210 6.46 15.68 10.45
CA LEU A 210 7.89 15.95 10.61
C LEU A 210 8.26 15.85 12.09
N GLY A 211 9.33 15.12 12.40
CA GLY A 211 9.86 15.05 13.75
C GLY A 211 10.50 16.37 14.13
N ALA A 212 10.15 16.92 15.30
CA ALA A 212 10.68 18.21 15.76
C ALA A 212 12.22 18.23 15.91
N ASN A 213 12.82 17.06 16.13
CA ASN A 213 14.27 16.90 16.28
C ASN A 213 14.94 16.26 15.05
N ASP A 214 14.19 16.04 13.96
CA ASP A 214 14.73 15.54 12.69
C ASP A 214 15.13 16.74 11.83
N LEU A 215 16.34 17.22 12.07
CA LEU A 215 16.88 18.44 11.42
C LEU A 215 17.53 18.15 10.07
N GLY A 216 17.43 16.90 9.57
CA GLY A 216 18.12 16.45 8.38
C GLY A 216 19.61 16.15 8.64
N PRO A 217 20.32 15.69 7.58
CA PRO A 217 21.76 15.48 7.63
C PRO A 217 22.52 16.77 7.74
#